data_529928fb48832816658a9c73316965fb
#
_entry.id   529928fb48832816658a9c73316965fb
#
_cell.length_a   1.000
_cell.length_b   1.000
_cell.length_c   1.000
_cell.angle_alpha   90.00
_cell.angle_beta   90.00
_cell.angle_gamma   90.00
#
_symmetry.space_group_name_H-M   'P 1'
#
loop_
_entity.id
_entity.type
_entity.pdbx_description
1 polymer ?
#
loop_
_entity_poly.entity_id
_entity_poly.type
_entity_poly.pdbx_seq_one_letter_code
_entity_poly.pdbx_strand_id
1 'polypeptide(L)'
;MAHSQNRRGHGVKRTLKAVLAVIALPLVIAGMLAATRPVAAASLTRVTGFGNNPTNLNMYLYVPDRVAARPALLVLVHYCTGTASAIFNGNGHDYVTAADRYGYIIVLPEATRSEKCFDVSTPAALRRDGGSDSTGIMSMVSYARQRYNVDPARIVVSGISSGAMMTNVLAAEYPDVFAAGAAFSGVPAGCFATTNGSLWNSQCSGGTLIKTAQQWGDQARAMYPGYTGRYPRMQLWHGTTDTTLAYPDFGEEIKQWTNLHGLSQTPAFTDHPQSSWTRTRYGTTTTQATVEGISVSGVGHSLPLSGQISYAISFLGLDGTTPSPSPSATPSPSPSVTPSPSATPTPSGEPGACRVGVTVNAWNTGLTDNLVITNTGSSPINGWSLAFTLPGGQTVTGGWNATYTPASGRITARNVTYNGSLAPGASTEIGFQATHTGDTGKPTAFTLNGAACTLS
;
A
#
# COMPACT_ATOMS: atom_id res chain seq x y z
N MET A 1 96.93 15.43 45.03
CA MET A 1 97.98 15.93 44.18
C MET A 1 97.27 16.78 43.15
N ALA A 2 97.29 18.13 43.35
CA ALA A 2 98.21 19.11 42.82
C ALA A 2 98.10 19.24 41.30
N HIS A 3 97.85 20.26 40.67
CA HIS A 3 98.16 21.67 40.68
C HIS A 3 97.33 22.31 39.58
N SER A 4 96.73 23.41 39.69
CA SER A 4 97.25 24.78 39.81
C SER A 4 97.33 25.58 38.51
N GLN A 5 96.60 26.67 38.49
CA GLN A 5 97.04 28.02 38.02
C GLN A 5 97.10 28.22 36.48
N ASN A 6 96.87 29.34 35.96
CA ASN A 6 96.65 30.72 36.39
C ASN A 6 96.36 31.64 35.20
N ARG A 7 95.53 32.60 35.41
CA ARG A 7 95.67 34.04 35.10
C ARG A 7 95.65 34.59 33.70
N ARG A 8 94.78 35.55 33.62
CA ARG A 8 94.91 36.94 33.08
C ARG A 8 94.54 37.09 31.60
N GLY A 9 93.77 38.00 31.22
CA GLY A 9 93.25 39.25 31.70
C GLY A 9 93.09 40.23 30.55
N HIS A 10 92.31 41.21 30.65
CA HIS A 10 92.10 42.39 29.79
C HIS A 10 91.28 42.12 28.51
N GLY A 11 90.35 42.81 28.12
CA GLY A 11 89.76 44.13 28.48
C GLY A 11 89.00 44.69 27.30
N VAL A 12 87.84 45.17 27.57
CA VAL A 12 87.15 46.32 26.95
C VAL A 12 86.97 46.38 25.42
N LYS A 13 85.79 46.32 24.92
CA LYS A 13 84.98 47.49 24.41
C LYS A 13 83.64 47.07 23.87
N ARG A 14 82.65 47.88 24.22
CA ARG A 14 81.27 47.89 23.77
C ARG A 14 81.09 48.00 22.30
N THR A 15 80.22 47.19 21.70
CA THR A 15 79.36 47.66 20.63
C THR A 15 78.05 46.88 20.67
N LEU A 16 76.98 47.62 20.78
CA LEU A 16 75.56 47.19 20.72
C LEU A 16 75.26 46.73 19.28
N LYS A 17 74.85 45.48 19.06
CA LYS A 17 74.12 45.10 17.85
C LYS A 17 72.93 44.21 18.30
N ALA A 18 71.78 44.76 18.06
CA ALA A 18 70.53 44.03 18.20
C ALA A 18 70.49 42.81 17.24
N VAL A 19 70.29 41.65 17.79
CA VAL A 19 70.01 40.43 16.99
C VAL A 19 68.64 39.99 17.36
N LEU A 20 67.69 40.09 16.37
CA LEU A 20 66.37 39.52 16.47
C LEU A 20 66.54 38.00 16.62
N ALA A 21 66.08 37.48 17.74
CA ALA A 21 65.87 36.04 17.93
C ALA A 21 64.58 35.65 17.33
N VAL A 22 64.57 34.99 16.18
CA VAL A 22 63.45 34.28 15.60
C VAL A 22 63.28 32.98 16.41
N ILE A 23 62.25 32.94 17.25
CA ILE A 23 61.84 31.70 17.93
C ILE A 23 61.06 30.85 16.92
N ALA A 24 61.69 29.86 16.33
CA ALA A 24 61.02 28.82 15.57
C ALA A 24 60.30 27.87 16.52
N LEU A 25 58.96 28.01 16.59
CA LEU A 25 58.09 27.08 17.30
C LEU A 25 57.90 25.82 16.42
N PRO A 26 58.26 24.63 16.85
CA PRO A 26 57.95 23.43 16.09
C PRO A 26 56.42 23.19 16.15
N LEU A 27 55.74 23.33 15.00
CA LEU A 27 54.37 22.96 14.79
C LEU A 27 54.28 21.41 14.83
N VAL A 28 53.89 20.85 15.98
CA VAL A 28 53.57 19.44 16.08
C VAL A 28 52.19 19.25 15.45
N ILE A 29 52.18 18.90 14.18
CA ILE A 29 50.98 18.39 13.52
C ILE A 29 50.71 17.01 14.09
N ALA A 30 49.89 16.93 15.13
CA ALA A 30 49.27 15.68 15.56
C ALA A 30 48.25 15.26 14.49
N GLY A 31 48.72 14.47 13.51
CA GLY A 31 47.83 13.78 12.59
C GLY A 31 46.91 12.86 13.40
N MET A 32 45.66 13.26 13.62
CA MET A 32 44.59 12.34 14.03
C MET A 32 44.41 11.34 12.87
N LEU A 33 45.10 10.22 12.95
CA LEU A 33 44.76 9.01 12.26
C LEU A 33 43.39 8.61 12.85
N ALA A 34 42.32 9.09 12.22
CA ALA A 34 41.00 8.52 12.41
C ALA A 34 41.13 7.04 11.99
N ALA A 35 41.24 6.16 12.97
CA ALA A 35 41.16 4.74 12.73
C ALA A 35 39.79 4.48 12.10
N THR A 36 39.72 4.34 10.80
CA THR A 36 38.56 3.82 10.10
C THR A 36 38.34 2.42 10.63
N ARG A 37 37.42 2.28 11.58
CA ARG A 37 36.93 0.94 11.96
C ARG A 37 36.48 0.30 10.66
N PRO A 38 36.87 -0.92 10.33
CA PRO A 38 36.28 -1.64 9.21
C PRO A 38 34.78 -1.68 9.49
N VAL A 39 34.00 -1.04 8.63
CA VAL A 39 32.56 -1.19 8.66
C VAL A 39 32.34 -2.67 8.36
N ALA A 40 31.79 -3.42 9.32
CA ALA A 40 31.44 -4.80 9.05
C ALA A 40 30.47 -4.80 7.88
N ALA A 41 30.76 -5.59 6.85
CA ALA A 41 29.91 -5.69 5.66
C ALA A 41 28.45 -5.98 6.10
N ALA A 42 27.50 -5.35 5.43
CA ALA A 42 26.08 -5.53 5.69
C ALA A 42 25.75 -7.04 5.68
N SER A 43 25.09 -7.50 6.71
CA SER A 43 24.72 -8.91 6.87
C SER A 43 23.34 -9.07 7.45
N LEU A 44 22.68 -10.18 7.12
CA LEU A 44 21.41 -10.57 7.71
C LEU A 44 21.62 -10.88 9.19
N THR A 45 21.10 -10.06 10.08
CA THR A 45 21.34 -10.14 11.52
C THR A 45 20.07 -10.56 12.25
N ARG A 46 20.16 -11.57 13.12
CA ARG A 46 19.05 -11.95 14.01
C ARG A 46 18.90 -10.93 15.12
N VAL A 47 17.67 -10.50 15.37
CA VAL A 47 17.31 -9.55 16.42
C VAL A 47 16.47 -10.26 17.48
N THR A 48 16.79 -10.04 18.75
CA THR A 48 16.02 -10.52 19.89
C THR A 48 15.47 -9.33 20.70
N GLY A 49 14.40 -9.54 21.46
CA GLY A 49 13.85 -8.48 22.31
C GLY A 49 13.24 -7.32 21.53
N PHE A 50 12.62 -7.57 20.39
CA PHE A 50 12.00 -6.56 19.52
C PHE A 50 10.59 -6.11 19.96
N GLY A 51 10.06 -6.66 21.05
CA GLY A 51 8.76 -6.30 21.62
C GLY A 51 7.80 -7.47 21.75
N ASN A 52 6.49 -7.19 21.70
CA ASN A 52 5.45 -8.21 21.81
C ASN A 52 5.51 -9.20 20.64
N ASN A 53 5.68 -10.47 20.97
CA ASN A 53 5.88 -11.56 19.99
C ASN A 53 5.08 -12.79 20.42
N PRO A 54 3.76 -12.79 20.27
CA PRO A 54 2.87 -13.79 20.86
C PRO A 54 3.03 -15.19 20.26
N THR A 55 3.54 -15.29 19.04
CA THR A 55 3.70 -16.55 18.30
C THR A 55 5.15 -17.00 18.14
N ASN A 56 6.07 -16.38 18.88
CA ASN A 56 7.50 -16.71 18.87
C ASN A 56 8.18 -16.64 17.49
N LEU A 57 7.81 -15.64 16.66
CA LEU A 57 8.52 -15.39 15.41
C LEU A 57 9.99 -15.06 15.67
N ASN A 58 10.89 -15.45 14.77
CA ASN A 58 12.22 -14.87 14.73
C ASN A 58 12.18 -13.57 13.92
N MET A 59 12.94 -12.57 14.35
CA MET A 59 13.19 -11.36 13.59
C MET A 59 14.59 -11.38 13.02
N TYR A 60 14.71 -11.11 11.73
CA TYR A 60 15.97 -10.78 11.09
C TYR A 60 15.90 -9.39 10.49
N LEU A 61 17.05 -8.73 10.45
CA LEU A 61 17.20 -7.35 9.98
C LEU A 61 18.36 -7.29 9.01
N TYR A 62 18.16 -6.61 7.89
CA TYR A 62 19.21 -6.23 6.96
C TYR A 62 19.28 -4.71 6.87
N VAL A 63 20.44 -4.18 7.18
CA VAL A 63 20.79 -2.76 7.09
C VAL A 63 21.94 -2.65 6.12
N PRO A 64 21.77 -2.05 4.94
CA PRO A 64 22.85 -1.93 3.95
C PRO A 64 23.95 -1.00 4.45
N ASP A 65 25.16 -1.12 3.89
CA ASP A 65 26.32 -0.28 4.27
C ASP A 65 26.04 1.21 4.04
N ARG A 66 25.19 1.53 3.08
CA ARG A 66 24.75 2.90 2.77
C ARG A 66 23.26 3.03 3.00
N VAL A 67 22.90 3.50 4.18
CA VAL A 67 21.51 3.78 4.54
C VAL A 67 21.15 5.20 4.12
N ALA A 68 19.97 5.38 3.52
CA ALA A 68 19.44 6.71 3.21
C ALA A 68 19.19 7.52 4.50
N ALA A 69 19.24 8.85 4.45
CA ALA A 69 19.03 9.70 5.63
C ALA A 69 17.64 9.50 6.27
N ARG A 70 16.63 9.20 5.44
CA ARG A 70 15.30 8.75 5.83
C ARG A 70 14.97 7.49 5.01
N PRO A 71 15.42 6.30 5.47
CA PRO A 71 15.24 5.08 4.70
C PRO A 71 13.78 4.65 4.65
N ALA A 72 13.38 4.05 3.53
CA ALA A 72 12.18 3.23 3.51
C ALA A 72 12.41 1.95 4.33
N LEU A 73 11.32 1.30 4.73
CA LEU A 73 11.35 0.01 5.41
C LEU A 73 10.54 -1.00 4.60
N LEU A 74 11.18 -2.06 4.18
CA LEU A 74 10.51 -3.23 3.58
C LEU A 74 10.35 -4.32 4.64
N VAL A 75 9.13 -4.82 4.81
CA VAL A 75 8.87 -6.09 5.50
C VAL A 75 8.81 -7.17 4.41
N LEU A 76 9.80 -8.08 4.39
CA LEU A 76 9.93 -9.14 3.39
C LEU A 76 9.55 -10.49 4.01
N VAL A 77 8.43 -11.07 3.59
CA VAL A 77 7.77 -12.20 4.24
C VAL A 77 7.94 -13.48 3.41
N HIS A 78 8.52 -14.52 4.02
CA HIS A 78 8.82 -15.77 3.32
C HIS A 78 7.58 -16.68 3.12
N TYR A 79 7.73 -17.69 2.26
CA TYR A 79 6.75 -18.75 1.96
C TYR A 79 6.73 -19.85 3.03
N CYS A 80 5.73 -20.75 3.00
CA CYS A 80 5.72 -21.96 3.85
C CYS A 80 7.01 -22.77 3.64
N THR A 81 7.50 -23.42 4.69
CA THR A 81 8.80 -24.12 4.73
C THR A 81 10.04 -23.24 4.52
N GLY A 82 9.85 -21.96 4.20
CA GLY A 82 10.91 -20.98 4.03
C GLY A 82 11.55 -20.53 5.33
N THR A 83 12.55 -19.67 5.20
CA THR A 83 13.21 -18.98 6.31
C THR A 83 13.57 -17.57 5.87
N ALA A 84 13.90 -16.70 6.82
CA ALA A 84 14.45 -15.37 6.51
C ALA A 84 15.70 -15.47 5.63
N SER A 85 16.60 -16.41 5.92
CA SER A 85 17.79 -16.66 5.11
C SER A 85 17.47 -17.19 3.72
N ALA A 86 16.46 -18.06 3.58
CA ALA A 86 16.07 -18.62 2.28
C ALA A 86 15.52 -17.54 1.33
N ILE A 87 14.61 -16.67 1.81
CA ILE A 87 14.10 -15.58 0.98
C ILE A 87 15.16 -14.50 0.72
N PHE A 88 16.02 -14.23 1.71
CA PHE A 88 17.11 -13.25 1.59
C PHE A 88 18.13 -13.62 0.51
N ASN A 89 18.55 -14.89 0.46
CA ASN A 89 19.57 -15.38 -0.48
C ASN A 89 18.98 -15.96 -1.77
N GLY A 90 17.66 -16.22 -1.80
CA GLY A 90 16.96 -16.87 -2.91
C GLY A 90 15.99 -15.91 -3.61
N ASN A 91 14.71 -16.28 -3.62
CA ASN A 91 13.67 -15.62 -4.41
C ASN A 91 13.46 -14.12 -4.09
N GLY A 92 13.90 -13.64 -2.92
CA GLY A 92 13.83 -12.23 -2.53
C GLY A 92 15.15 -11.45 -2.71
N HIS A 93 16.21 -12.07 -3.24
CA HIS A 93 17.54 -11.46 -3.28
C HIS A 93 17.61 -10.14 -4.07
N ASP A 94 16.80 -9.97 -5.08
CA ASP A 94 16.73 -8.71 -5.84
C ASP A 94 16.30 -7.52 -4.94
N TYR A 95 15.49 -7.75 -3.90
CA TYR A 95 15.21 -6.72 -2.90
C TYR A 95 16.46 -6.35 -2.09
N VAL A 96 17.33 -7.32 -1.79
CA VAL A 96 18.57 -7.08 -1.04
C VAL A 96 19.52 -6.25 -1.88
N THR A 97 19.75 -6.65 -3.13
CA THR A 97 20.56 -5.90 -4.10
C THR A 97 20.05 -4.46 -4.27
N ALA A 98 18.72 -4.27 -4.31
CA ALA A 98 18.15 -2.95 -4.39
C ALA A 98 18.30 -2.16 -3.08
N ALA A 99 18.27 -2.82 -1.91
CA ALA A 99 18.53 -2.17 -0.63
C ALA A 99 19.97 -1.60 -0.57
N ASP A 100 20.95 -2.33 -1.07
CA ASP A 100 22.34 -1.86 -1.19
C ASP A 100 22.47 -0.63 -2.10
N ARG A 101 21.67 -0.61 -3.16
CA ARG A 101 21.67 0.48 -4.13
C ARG A 101 20.94 1.72 -3.64
N TYR A 102 19.77 1.55 -3.00
CA TYR A 102 18.83 2.65 -2.68
C TYR A 102 18.78 3.00 -1.18
N GLY A 103 19.44 2.22 -0.34
CA GLY A 103 19.63 2.53 1.08
C GLY A 103 18.39 2.33 1.95
N TYR A 104 17.45 1.46 1.58
CA TYR A 104 16.34 1.09 2.45
C TYR A 104 16.68 -0.10 3.35
N ILE A 105 15.94 -0.28 4.43
CA ILE A 105 16.13 -1.32 5.42
C ILE A 105 15.13 -2.45 5.18
N ILE A 106 15.54 -3.71 5.44
CA ILE A 106 14.65 -4.87 5.31
C ILE A 106 14.48 -5.54 6.67
N VAL A 107 13.23 -5.71 7.09
CA VAL A 107 12.81 -6.59 8.19
C VAL A 107 12.32 -7.90 7.59
N LEU A 108 12.86 -9.02 8.07
CA LEU A 108 12.46 -10.36 7.62
C LEU A 108 11.92 -11.14 8.84
N PRO A 109 10.60 -11.20 8.99
CA PRO A 109 9.99 -12.10 9.97
C PRO A 109 10.20 -13.56 9.54
N GLU A 110 10.38 -14.47 10.51
CA GLU A 110 10.48 -15.91 10.25
C GLU A 110 9.53 -16.66 11.17
N ALA A 111 8.61 -17.42 10.57
CA ALA A 111 7.71 -18.31 11.30
C ALA A 111 8.47 -19.51 11.85
N THR A 112 8.22 -19.87 13.11
CA THR A 112 8.94 -20.93 13.84
C THR A 112 8.17 -22.23 13.96
N ARG A 113 6.86 -22.23 13.58
CA ARG A 113 6.04 -23.46 13.59
C ARG A 113 6.54 -24.46 12.54
N SER A 114 6.12 -25.73 12.64
CA SER A 114 6.63 -26.84 11.81
C SER A 114 6.57 -26.57 10.33
N GLU A 115 5.42 -26.10 9.83
CA GLU A 115 5.20 -25.81 8.41
C GLU A 115 5.78 -24.45 7.98
N LYS A 116 6.23 -23.63 8.92
CA LYS A 116 6.75 -22.27 8.70
C LYS A 116 5.83 -21.38 7.84
N CYS A 117 4.54 -21.68 7.81
CA CYS A 117 3.54 -20.79 7.25
C CYS A 117 3.18 -19.73 8.29
N PHE A 118 2.84 -18.53 7.85
CA PHE A 118 2.30 -17.51 8.75
C PHE A 118 0.84 -17.78 9.07
N ASP A 119 0.41 -17.43 10.29
CA ASP A 119 -0.99 -17.51 10.67
C ASP A 119 -1.79 -16.37 10.04
N VAL A 120 -2.65 -16.75 9.11
CA VAL A 120 -3.60 -15.88 8.39
C VAL A 120 -5.02 -16.44 8.46
N SER A 121 -5.28 -17.35 9.42
CA SER A 121 -6.50 -18.14 9.49
C SER A 121 -7.25 -18.00 10.80
N THR A 122 -6.56 -17.81 11.92
CA THR A 122 -7.19 -17.70 13.23
C THR A 122 -7.88 -16.35 13.41
N PRO A 123 -8.92 -16.25 14.26
CA PRO A 123 -9.53 -14.96 14.59
C PRO A 123 -8.54 -13.95 15.18
N ALA A 124 -7.50 -14.40 15.87
CA ALA A 124 -6.43 -13.56 16.39
C ALA A 124 -5.54 -12.99 15.28
N ALA A 125 -5.30 -13.76 14.22
CA ALA A 125 -4.50 -13.36 13.07
C ALA A 125 -5.24 -12.42 12.10
N LEU A 126 -6.56 -12.40 12.16
CA LEU A 126 -7.42 -11.62 11.26
C LEU A 126 -8.02 -10.39 11.95
N ARG A 127 -7.31 -9.90 12.95
CA ARG A 127 -7.70 -8.71 13.71
C ARG A 127 -6.47 -7.92 14.12
N ARG A 128 -6.48 -6.62 13.85
CA ARG A 128 -5.45 -5.69 14.33
C ARG A 128 -5.18 -5.88 15.82
N ASP A 129 -3.92 -6.04 16.18
CA ASP A 129 -3.45 -6.28 17.56
C ASP A 129 -4.11 -7.51 18.23
N GLY A 130 -4.55 -8.48 17.43
CA GLY A 130 -5.27 -9.66 17.90
C GLY A 130 -4.42 -10.71 18.60
N GLY A 131 -3.09 -10.54 18.62
CA GLY A 131 -2.18 -11.42 19.35
C GLY A 131 -1.66 -12.61 18.54
N SER A 132 -1.56 -12.49 17.21
CA SER A 132 -0.95 -13.49 16.34
C SER A 132 0.29 -12.95 15.61
N ASP A 133 0.67 -13.55 14.47
CA ASP A 133 1.87 -13.24 13.70
C ASP A 133 1.93 -11.76 13.27
N SER A 134 0.81 -11.20 12.84
CA SER A 134 0.72 -9.79 12.46
C SER A 134 1.14 -8.85 13.60
N THR A 135 0.74 -9.16 14.85
CA THR A 135 1.16 -8.42 16.04
C THR A 135 2.67 -8.49 16.27
N GLY A 136 3.27 -9.68 16.11
CA GLY A 136 4.71 -9.89 16.19
C GLY A 136 5.47 -9.10 15.12
N ILE A 137 4.99 -9.14 13.87
CA ILE A 137 5.58 -8.40 12.75
C ILE A 137 5.51 -6.88 13.00
N MET A 138 4.41 -6.38 13.52
CA MET A 138 4.29 -4.95 13.87
C MET A 138 5.23 -4.52 14.99
N SER A 139 5.56 -5.42 15.93
CA SER A 139 6.63 -5.16 16.91
C SER A 139 7.99 -5.03 16.24
N MET A 140 8.28 -5.84 15.22
CA MET A 140 9.52 -5.73 14.44
C MET A 140 9.59 -4.40 13.65
N VAL A 141 8.48 -3.96 13.06
CA VAL A 141 8.37 -2.65 12.40
C VAL A 141 8.63 -1.53 13.40
N SER A 142 8.02 -1.60 14.59
CA SER A 142 8.22 -0.62 15.67
C SER A 142 9.68 -0.59 16.14
N TYR A 143 10.32 -1.74 16.30
CA TYR A 143 11.74 -1.85 16.62
C TYR A 143 12.63 -1.14 15.58
N ALA A 144 12.39 -1.40 14.30
CA ALA A 144 13.15 -0.76 13.22
C ALA A 144 12.94 0.76 13.21
N ARG A 145 11.71 1.25 13.37
CA ARG A 145 11.38 2.68 13.45
C ARG A 145 12.06 3.39 14.63
N GLN A 146 12.21 2.73 15.77
CA GLN A 146 12.85 3.31 16.97
C GLN A 146 14.37 3.42 16.83
N ARG A 147 15.00 2.54 16.02
CA ARG A 147 16.46 2.48 15.90
C ARG A 147 17.01 3.20 14.68
N TYR A 148 16.20 3.35 13.68
CA TYR A 148 16.57 3.96 12.40
C TYR A 148 15.58 5.09 12.08
N ASN A 149 16.05 6.12 11.45
CA ASN A 149 15.21 7.26 11.06
C ASN A 149 14.29 6.90 9.86
N VAL A 150 13.52 5.82 10.00
CA VAL A 150 12.62 5.30 8.95
C VAL A 150 11.60 6.36 8.56
N ASP A 151 11.41 6.53 7.25
CA ASP A 151 10.34 7.37 6.74
C ASP A 151 8.98 6.68 6.96
N PRO A 152 8.10 7.22 7.84
CA PRO A 152 6.82 6.58 8.14
C PRO A 152 5.88 6.49 6.92
N ALA A 153 6.07 7.33 5.90
CA ALA A 153 5.30 7.28 4.65
C ALA A 153 5.84 6.24 3.64
N ARG A 154 6.93 5.55 3.97
CA ARG A 154 7.62 4.61 3.09
C ARG A 154 7.86 3.26 3.78
N ILE A 155 6.90 2.81 4.58
CA ILE A 155 6.87 1.45 5.14
C ILE A 155 6.03 0.61 4.20
N VAL A 156 6.62 -0.45 3.67
CA VAL A 156 5.99 -1.30 2.65
C VAL A 156 6.20 -2.77 3.00
N VAL A 157 5.37 -3.64 2.43
CA VAL A 157 5.43 -5.07 2.68
C VAL A 157 5.42 -5.85 1.36
N SER A 158 6.19 -6.93 1.30
CA SER A 158 6.12 -7.88 0.18
C SER A 158 6.31 -9.30 0.67
N GLY A 159 5.66 -10.25 0.01
CA GLY A 159 5.80 -11.65 0.37
C GLY A 159 5.40 -12.62 -0.73
N ILE A 160 5.72 -13.88 -0.51
CA ILE A 160 5.54 -14.97 -1.46
C ILE A 160 4.67 -16.04 -0.81
N SER A 161 3.63 -16.55 -1.49
CA SER A 161 2.78 -17.65 -0.99
C SER A 161 2.19 -17.31 0.38
N SER A 162 2.50 -18.05 1.45
CA SER A 162 2.12 -17.70 2.82
C SER A 162 2.53 -16.28 3.21
N GLY A 163 3.68 -15.80 2.73
CA GLY A 163 4.12 -14.42 2.90
C GLY A 163 3.27 -13.42 2.11
N ALA A 164 2.76 -13.79 0.94
CA ALA A 164 1.83 -12.97 0.17
C ALA A 164 0.45 -12.90 0.86
N MET A 165 -0.01 -14.01 1.44
CA MET A 165 -1.22 -14.04 2.27
C MET A 165 -1.07 -13.09 3.47
N MET A 166 0.09 -13.15 4.17
CA MET A 166 0.40 -12.25 5.28
C MET A 166 0.56 -10.80 4.81
N THR A 167 1.06 -10.55 3.60
CA THR A 167 1.10 -9.21 3.00
C THR A 167 -0.29 -8.61 2.89
N ASN A 168 -1.27 -9.36 2.40
CA ASN A 168 -2.66 -8.93 2.32
C ASN A 168 -3.27 -8.67 3.71
N VAL A 169 -3.00 -9.54 4.69
CA VAL A 169 -3.47 -9.38 6.07
C VAL A 169 -2.88 -8.12 6.71
N LEU A 170 -1.56 -7.93 6.65
CA LEU A 170 -0.89 -6.75 7.21
C LEU A 170 -1.39 -5.44 6.58
N ALA A 171 -1.58 -5.43 5.27
CA ALA A 171 -2.11 -4.27 4.55
C ALA A 171 -3.57 -3.96 4.93
N ALA A 172 -4.37 -4.97 5.29
CA ALA A 172 -5.75 -4.80 5.74
C ALA A 172 -5.85 -4.39 7.23
N GLU A 173 -4.99 -4.94 8.09
CA GLU A 173 -5.00 -4.67 9.53
C GLU A 173 -4.31 -3.36 9.91
N TYR A 174 -3.25 -2.99 9.18
CA TYR A 174 -2.44 -1.81 9.47
C TYR A 174 -2.33 -0.86 8.27
N PRO A 175 -3.48 -0.47 7.68
CA PRO A 175 -3.50 0.42 6.52
C PRO A 175 -2.97 1.84 6.82
N ASP A 176 -2.89 2.21 8.09
CA ASP A 176 -2.30 3.45 8.60
C ASP A 176 -0.76 3.39 8.71
N VAL A 177 -0.17 2.21 8.54
CA VAL A 177 1.28 1.99 8.64
C VAL A 177 1.90 1.68 7.29
N PHE A 178 1.28 0.79 6.51
CA PHE A 178 1.82 0.37 5.23
C PHE A 178 1.36 1.31 4.11
N ALA A 179 2.32 1.83 3.33
CA ALA A 179 2.04 2.68 2.17
C ALA A 179 1.70 1.87 0.91
N ALA A 180 2.26 0.66 0.80
CA ALA A 180 2.03 -0.25 -0.31
C ALA A 180 2.37 -1.71 0.05
N GLY A 181 1.80 -2.66 -0.70
CA GLY A 181 2.13 -4.07 -0.65
C GLY A 181 2.34 -4.68 -2.03
N ALA A 182 3.19 -5.73 -2.10
CA ALA A 182 3.36 -6.56 -3.29
C ALA A 182 3.26 -8.05 -2.93
N ALA A 183 2.23 -8.73 -3.42
CA ALA A 183 1.90 -10.10 -3.08
C ALA A 183 2.14 -11.03 -4.29
N PHE A 184 2.99 -12.05 -4.11
CA PHE A 184 3.29 -13.05 -5.15
C PHE A 184 2.62 -14.37 -4.82
N SER A 185 1.65 -14.80 -5.62
CA SER A 185 0.83 -16.01 -5.41
C SER A 185 0.16 -15.99 -4.04
N GLY A 186 -0.67 -14.97 -3.80
CA GLY A 186 -1.42 -14.77 -2.56
C GLY A 186 -2.90 -15.15 -2.68
N VAL A 187 -3.66 -14.79 -1.66
CA VAL A 187 -5.12 -14.86 -1.60
C VAL A 187 -5.67 -13.62 -0.87
N PRO A 188 -6.95 -13.28 -1.01
CA PRO A 188 -7.54 -12.17 -0.27
C PRO A 188 -7.33 -12.26 1.24
N ALA A 189 -7.12 -11.13 1.91
CA ALA A 189 -7.07 -11.07 3.36
C ALA A 189 -8.35 -11.70 3.96
N GLY A 190 -8.15 -12.67 4.85
CA GLY A 190 -9.24 -13.43 5.50
C GLY A 190 -9.79 -14.59 4.67
N CYS A 191 -9.32 -14.85 3.46
CA CYS A 191 -9.73 -16.01 2.67
C CYS A 191 -9.48 -17.32 3.43
N PHE A 192 -8.34 -17.43 4.11
CA PHE A 192 -7.96 -18.59 4.93
C PHE A 192 -8.66 -18.67 6.29
N ALA A 193 -9.58 -17.76 6.61
CA ALA A 193 -10.30 -17.79 7.88
C ALA A 193 -10.86 -19.18 8.20
N THR A 194 -10.62 -19.68 9.42
CA THR A 194 -11.15 -20.94 9.94
C THR A 194 -11.72 -20.75 11.33
N THR A 195 -12.65 -21.63 11.71
CA THR A 195 -13.28 -21.65 13.05
C THR A 195 -12.95 -22.93 13.82
N ASN A 196 -12.26 -23.87 13.19
CA ASN A 196 -11.96 -25.20 13.74
C ASN A 196 -10.49 -25.35 14.19
N GLY A 197 -9.72 -24.26 14.19
CA GLY A 197 -8.30 -24.26 14.54
C GLY A 197 -7.35 -24.75 13.44
N SER A 198 -7.86 -25.10 12.26
CA SER A 198 -7.02 -25.40 11.10
C SER A 198 -6.30 -24.15 10.63
N LEU A 199 -5.04 -24.27 10.25
CA LEU A 199 -4.30 -23.21 9.56
C LEU A 199 -4.48 -23.26 8.03
N TRP A 200 -5.25 -24.23 7.52
CA TRP A 200 -5.48 -24.43 6.09
C TRP A 200 -6.98 -24.41 5.76
N ASN A 201 -7.34 -23.61 4.76
CA ASN A 201 -8.69 -23.54 4.21
C ASN A 201 -8.68 -24.03 2.74
N SER A 202 -9.18 -25.26 2.51
CA SER A 202 -9.17 -25.88 1.18
C SER A 202 -10.09 -25.20 0.17
N GLN A 203 -11.16 -24.53 0.60
CA GLN A 203 -12.03 -23.79 -0.30
C GLN A 203 -11.32 -22.55 -0.85
N CYS A 204 -10.56 -21.86 0.02
CA CYS A 204 -9.73 -20.75 -0.40
C CYS A 204 -8.60 -21.22 -1.30
N SER A 205 -7.72 -22.12 -0.82
CA SER A 205 -6.57 -22.57 -1.61
C SER A 205 -6.96 -23.23 -2.94
N GLY A 206 -8.15 -23.83 -3.02
CA GLY A 206 -8.69 -24.41 -4.24
C GLY A 206 -9.39 -23.40 -5.17
N GLY A 207 -9.42 -22.12 -4.83
CA GLY A 207 -10.04 -21.05 -5.63
C GLY A 207 -11.55 -21.18 -5.77
N THR A 208 -12.22 -21.89 -4.85
CA THR A 208 -13.67 -22.11 -4.89
C THR A 208 -14.45 -21.19 -3.95
N LEU A 209 -13.75 -20.44 -3.09
CA LEU A 209 -14.35 -19.44 -2.21
C LEU A 209 -14.55 -18.11 -2.96
N ILE A 210 -15.63 -18.04 -3.72
CA ILE A 210 -15.96 -16.86 -4.53
C ILE A 210 -16.89 -15.95 -3.75
N LYS A 211 -16.55 -14.65 -3.67
CA LYS A 211 -17.35 -13.61 -3.02
C LYS A 211 -17.54 -12.41 -3.95
N THR A 212 -18.49 -11.56 -3.61
CA THR A 212 -18.59 -10.24 -4.23
C THR A 212 -17.44 -9.34 -3.74
N ALA A 213 -17.11 -8.32 -4.52
CA ALA A 213 -16.10 -7.34 -4.13
C ALA A 213 -16.46 -6.67 -2.78
N GLN A 214 -17.77 -6.41 -2.54
CA GLN A 214 -18.26 -5.84 -1.29
C GLN A 214 -18.01 -6.79 -0.10
N GLN A 215 -18.32 -8.07 -0.24
CA GLN A 215 -18.10 -9.06 0.82
C GLN A 215 -16.62 -9.19 1.18
N TRP A 216 -15.74 -9.17 0.17
CA TRP A 216 -14.29 -9.17 0.40
C TRP A 216 -13.82 -7.89 1.09
N GLY A 217 -14.28 -6.74 0.63
CA GLY A 217 -13.95 -5.45 1.25
C GLY A 217 -14.44 -5.35 2.69
N ASP A 218 -15.66 -5.80 2.98
CA ASP A 218 -16.21 -5.79 4.34
C ASP A 218 -15.42 -6.71 5.27
N GLN A 219 -15.00 -7.87 4.79
CA GLN A 219 -14.17 -8.79 5.54
C GLN A 219 -12.81 -8.15 5.91
N ALA A 220 -12.17 -7.45 4.98
CA ALA A 220 -10.92 -6.75 5.25
C ALA A 220 -11.14 -5.55 6.20
N ARG A 221 -12.21 -4.78 6.04
CA ARG A 221 -12.57 -3.67 6.97
C ARG A 221 -12.82 -4.16 8.39
N ALA A 222 -13.36 -5.37 8.55
CA ALA A 222 -13.60 -5.97 9.86
C ALA A 222 -12.31 -6.29 10.63
N MET A 223 -11.14 -6.33 9.97
CA MET A 223 -9.85 -6.55 10.63
C MET A 223 -9.36 -5.32 11.39
N TYR A 224 -9.78 -4.12 10.96
CA TYR A 224 -9.54 -2.86 11.68
C TYR A 224 -10.84 -2.03 11.75
N PRO A 225 -11.77 -2.39 12.66
CA PRO A 225 -13.05 -1.70 12.75
C PRO A 225 -12.89 -0.20 13.03
N GLY A 226 -13.66 0.61 12.33
CA GLY A 226 -13.64 2.08 12.48
C GLY A 226 -12.54 2.80 11.72
N TYR A 227 -11.68 2.12 10.99
CA TYR A 227 -10.72 2.79 10.12
C TYR A 227 -11.42 3.44 8.93
N THR A 228 -11.19 4.74 8.76
CA THR A 228 -11.77 5.57 7.68
C THR A 228 -10.72 6.17 6.75
N GLY A 229 -9.43 5.86 6.98
CA GLY A 229 -8.34 6.34 6.17
C GLY A 229 -8.19 5.59 4.84
N ARG A 230 -7.13 5.91 4.11
CA ARG A 230 -6.81 5.24 2.84
C ARG A 230 -6.13 3.91 3.10
N TYR A 231 -6.52 2.88 2.36
CA TYR A 231 -5.81 1.62 2.30
C TYR A 231 -4.52 1.74 1.47
N PRO A 232 -3.50 0.88 1.70
CA PRO A 232 -2.27 0.88 0.92
C PRO A 232 -2.51 0.47 -0.54
N ARG A 233 -1.64 0.93 -1.43
CA ARG A 233 -1.62 0.43 -2.82
C ARG A 233 -1.20 -1.02 -2.83
N MET A 234 -1.80 -1.83 -3.72
CA MET A 234 -1.47 -3.25 -3.80
C MET A 234 -1.11 -3.68 -5.22
N GLN A 235 0.01 -4.41 -5.33
CA GLN A 235 0.43 -5.11 -6.52
C GLN A 235 0.29 -6.61 -6.29
N LEU A 236 -0.46 -7.28 -7.17
CA LEU A 236 -0.85 -8.67 -7.03
C LEU A 236 -0.29 -9.46 -8.21
N TRP A 237 0.44 -10.52 -7.95
CA TRP A 237 1.05 -11.38 -8.96
C TRP A 237 0.53 -12.81 -8.84
N HIS A 238 0.12 -13.41 -9.96
CA HIS A 238 -0.35 -14.80 -9.94
C HIS A 238 -0.03 -15.53 -11.23
N GLY A 239 0.34 -16.80 -11.12
CA GLY A 239 0.53 -17.71 -12.24
C GLY A 239 -0.78 -18.36 -12.66
N THR A 240 -1.08 -18.40 -13.97
CA THR A 240 -2.39 -18.88 -14.46
C THR A 240 -2.60 -20.40 -14.29
N THR A 241 -1.55 -21.17 -14.01
CA THR A 241 -1.62 -22.61 -13.75
C THR A 241 -1.29 -22.95 -12.30
N ASP A 242 -1.38 -21.97 -11.39
CA ASP A 242 -1.21 -22.21 -9.96
C ASP A 242 -2.36 -23.08 -9.42
N THR A 243 -1.99 -24.21 -8.79
CA THR A 243 -2.91 -25.18 -8.18
C THR A 243 -2.70 -25.33 -6.67
N THR A 244 -1.72 -24.63 -6.12
CA THR A 244 -1.45 -24.59 -4.67
C THR A 244 -2.31 -23.52 -3.99
N LEU A 245 -2.26 -22.28 -4.49
CA LEU A 245 -3.24 -21.24 -4.27
C LEU A 245 -3.82 -20.93 -5.65
N ALA A 246 -5.02 -21.45 -5.89
CA ALA A 246 -5.55 -21.55 -7.24
C ALA A 246 -5.74 -20.19 -7.92
N TYR A 247 -5.51 -20.11 -9.22
CA TYR A 247 -5.56 -18.87 -9.98
C TYR A 247 -6.84 -18.02 -9.81
N PRO A 248 -8.05 -18.58 -9.57
CA PRO A 248 -9.23 -17.76 -9.28
C PRO A 248 -9.02 -16.79 -8.09
N ASP A 249 -8.16 -17.11 -7.11
CA ASP A 249 -7.87 -16.23 -5.97
C ASP A 249 -7.28 -14.88 -6.41
N PHE A 250 -6.57 -14.83 -7.53
CA PHE A 250 -6.08 -13.58 -8.13
C PHE A 250 -7.20 -12.58 -8.43
N GLY A 251 -8.30 -13.08 -9.02
CA GLY A 251 -9.49 -12.25 -9.26
C GLY A 251 -10.15 -11.80 -7.96
N GLU A 252 -10.14 -12.66 -6.94
CA GLU A 252 -10.73 -12.34 -5.64
C GLU A 252 -9.88 -11.30 -4.88
N GLU A 253 -8.52 -11.35 -4.96
CA GLU A 253 -7.65 -10.29 -4.44
C GLU A 253 -7.94 -8.95 -5.12
N ILE A 254 -8.06 -8.92 -6.45
CA ILE A 254 -8.41 -7.70 -7.19
C ILE A 254 -9.76 -7.16 -6.74
N LYS A 255 -10.78 -8.00 -6.55
CA LYS A 255 -12.08 -7.58 -6.01
C LYS A 255 -11.95 -6.94 -4.64
N GLN A 256 -11.18 -7.54 -3.74
CA GLN A 256 -10.97 -7.02 -2.39
C GLN A 256 -10.33 -5.64 -2.43
N TRP A 257 -9.19 -5.51 -3.08
CA TRP A 257 -8.43 -4.27 -3.06
C TRP A 257 -9.09 -3.14 -3.84
N THR A 258 -9.73 -3.44 -4.97
CA THR A 258 -10.50 -2.42 -5.69
C THR A 258 -11.71 -1.95 -4.87
N ASN A 259 -12.40 -2.84 -4.14
CA ASN A 259 -13.50 -2.44 -3.25
C ASN A 259 -13.02 -1.58 -2.07
N LEU A 260 -11.89 -1.92 -1.44
CA LEU A 260 -11.32 -1.13 -0.35
C LEU A 260 -10.99 0.31 -0.78
N HIS A 261 -10.66 0.50 -2.04
CA HIS A 261 -10.36 1.80 -2.64
C HIS A 261 -11.56 2.46 -3.34
N GLY A 262 -12.72 1.83 -3.37
CA GLY A 262 -13.90 2.35 -4.07
C GLY A 262 -13.71 2.43 -5.60
N LEU A 263 -12.90 1.53 -6.17
CA LEU A 263 -12.57 1.50 -7.59
C LEU A 263 -13.48 0.54 -8.36
N SER A 264 -13.65 0.83 -9.67
CA SER A 264 -14.25 -0.08 -10.63
C SER A 264 -13.46 -1.38 -10.74
N GLN A 265 -14.16 -2.50 -10.98
CA GLN A 265 -13.57 -3.79 -11.32
C GLN A 265 -13.03 -3.82 -12.77
N THR A 266 -13.36 -2.82 -13.58
CA THR A 266 -12.81 -2.65 -14.93
C THR A 266 -11.46 -1.95 -14.82
N PRO A 267 -10.37 -2.51 -15.35
CA PRO A 267 -9.08 -1.87 -15.31
C PRO A 267 -9.08 -0.58 -16.13
N ALA A 268 -8.43 0.47 -15.58
CA ALA A 268 -8.19 1.73 -16.27
C ALA A 268 -7.09 1.59 -17.35
N PHE A 269 -6.27 0.55 -17.25
CA PHE A 269 -5.16 0.29 -18.16
C PHE A 269 -4.84 -1.20 -18.19
N THR A 270 -4.54 -1.71 -19.38
CA THR A 270 -4.06 -3.09 -19.59
C THR A 270 -2.92 -3.07 -20.59
N ASP A 271 -1.82 -3.76 -20.28
CA ASP A 271 -0.69 -3.97 -21.18
C ASP A 271 -0.02 -5.33 -20.95
N HIS A 272 1.01 -5.59 -21.74
CA HIS A 272 1.80 -6.80 -21.67
C HIS A 272 3.29 -6.44 -21.54
N PRO A 273 3.80 -6.20 -20.31
CA PRO A 273 5.20 -5.85 -20.08
C PRO A 273 6.18 -6.90 -20.60
N GLN A 274 5.71 -8.15 -20.66
CA GLN A 274 6.32 -9.30 -21.35
C GLN A 274 5.23 -10.11 -22.02
N SER A 275 5.59 -10.89 -23.03
CA SER A 275 4.61 -11.64 -23.84
C SER A 275 3.72 -12.60 -23.03
N SER A 276 4.23 -13.15 -21.93
CA SER A 276 3.48 -14.03 -21.02
C SER A 276 2.80 -13.29 -19.86
N TRP A 277 2.92 -11.96 -19.74
CA TRP A 277 2.35 -11.20 -18.63
C TRP A 277 1.20 -10.33 -19.11
N THR A 278 0.08 -10.43 -18.45
CA THR A 278 -1.04 -9.47 -18.60
C THR A 278 -1.10 -8.64 -17.34
N ARG A 279 -0.81 -7.33 -17.49
CA ARG A 279 -0.88 -6.37 -16.37
C ARG A 279 -2.12 -5.51 -16.50
N THR A 280 -2.86 -5.40 -15.41
CA THR A 280 -4.05 -4.56 -15.28
C THR A 280 -3.84 -3.55 -14.16
N ARG A 281 -4.26 -2.30 -14.36
CA ARG A 281 -4.20 -1.24 -13.35
C ARG A 281 -5.57 -0.66 -13.11
N TYR A 282 -5.87 -0.38 -11.86
CA TYR A 282 -7.14 0.15 -11.40
C TYR A 282 -6.92 1.48 -10.67
N GLY A 283 -7.80 2.43 -10.92
CA GLY A 283 -7.75 3.78 -10.35
C GLY A 283 -6.84 4.75 -11.11
N THR A 284 -5.62 4.35 -11.45
CA THR A 284 -4.68 5.16 -12.26
C THR A 284 -3.93 4.31 -13.27
N THR A 285 -3.36 4.96 -14.29
CA THR A 285 -2.59 4.29 -15.35
C THR A 285 -1.09 4.26 -15.06
N THR A 286 -0.64 4.89 -13.96
CA THR A 286 0.77 5.06 -13.62
C THR A 286 1.40 3.81 -13.02
N THR A 287 2.73 3.76 -12.95
CA THR A 287 3.49 2.65 -12.36
C THR A 287 3.12 2.38 -10.89
N GLN A 288 2.72 3.39 -10.15
CA GLN A 288 2.27 3.26 -8.77
C GLN A 288 0.74 3.35 -8.70
N ALA A 289 0.06 2.53 -9.52
CA ALA A 289 -1.39 2.43 -9.51
C ALA A 289 -1.92 2.07 -8.11
N THR A 290 -3.17 2.42 -7.84
CA THR A 290 -3.81 2.11 -6.56
C THR A 290 -3.92 0.60 -6.36
N VAL A 291 -4.33 -0.13 -7.41
CA VAL A 291 -4.27 -1.59 -7.48
C VAL A 291 -3.67 -1.97 -8.82
N GLU A 292 -2.71 -2.89 -8.84
CA GLU A 292 -2.12 -3.46 -10.04
C GLU A 292 -2.15 -4.98 -9.94
N GLY A 293 -2.76 -5.64 -10.92
CA GLY A 293 -2.76 -7.09 -11.05
C GLY A 293 -1.88 -7.53 -12.21
N ILE A 294 -1.03 -8.55 -12.00
CA ILE A 294 -0.18 -9.10 -13.05
C ILE A 294 -0.35 -10.63 -13.09
N SER A 295 -1.00 -11.09 -14.12
CA SER A 295 -1.21 -12.50 -14.44
C SER A 295 -0.06 -13.01 -15.30
N VAL A 296 0.53 -14.16 -14.93
CA VAL A 296 1.68 -14.76 -15.63
C VAL A 296 1.25 -16.07 -16.27
N SER A 297 1.12 -16.07 -17.60
CA SER A 297 0.60 -17.21 -18.37
C SER A 297 1.50 -18.44 -18.28
N GLY A 298 0.89 -19.61 -18.05
CA GLY A 298 1.56 -20.92 -18.04
C GLY A 298 2.45 -21.19 -16.84
N VAL A 299 2.43 -20.33 -15.82
CA VAL A 299 3.24 -20.45 -14.60
C VAL A 299 2.37 -20.97 -13.45
N GLY A 300 2.90 -21.93 -12.68
CA GLY A 300 2.29 -22.46 -11.46
C GLY A 300 2.68 -21.66 -10.23
N HIS A 301 2.73 -22.33 -9.07
CA HIS A 301 3.07 -21.74 -7.76
C HIS A 301 4.58 -21.50 -7.58
N SER A 302 5.20 -20.76 -8.50
CA SER A 302 6.65 -20.57 -8.54
C SER A 302 7.08 -19.11 -8.75
N LEU A 303 6.21 -18.15 -8.43
CA LEU A 303 6.54 -16.73 -8.45
C LEU A 303 7.34 -16.32 -7.19
N PRO A 304 8.19 -15.28 -7.26
CA PRO A 304 8.54 -14.50 -8.45
C PRO A 304 9.55 -15.20 -9.37
N LEU A 305 9.41 -14.95 -10.67
CA LEU A 305 10.42 -15.28 -11.67
C LEU A 305 11.43 -14.14 -11.79
N SER A 306 12.57 -14.42 -12.49
CA SER A 306 13.59 -13.41 -12.74
C SER A 306 13.01 -12.13 -13.35
N GLY A 307 13.41 -10.98 -12.78
CA GLY A 307 12.99 -9.64 -13.20
C GLY A 307 11.65 -9.16 -12.64
N GLN A 308 10.81 -10.00 -12.04
CA GLN A 308 9.52 -9.59 -11.50
C GLN A 308 9.65 -8.67 -10.28
N ILE A 309 10.64 -8.93 -9.41
CA ILE A 309 10.88 -8.10 -8.23
C ILE A 309 11.24 -6.65 -8.61
N SER A 310 11.86 -6.42 -9.76
CA SER A 310 12.16 -5.04 -10.20
C SER A 310 10.89 -4.21 -10.41
N TYR A 311 9.81 -4.81 -10.90
CA TYR A 311 8.51 -4.15 -11.00
C TYR A 311 7.89 -3.89 -9.62
N ALA A 312 8.05 -4.83 -8.68
CA ALA A 312 7.57 -4.64 -7.32
C ALA A 312 8.36 -3.54 -6.59
N ILE A 313 9.68 -3.46 -6.77
CA ILE A 313 10.54 -2.40 -6.22
C ILE A 313 10.05 -1.02 -6.67
N SER A 314 9.78 -0.85 -7.97
CA SER A 314 9.27 0.40 -8.54
C SER A 314 7.84 0.70 -8.08
N PHE A 315 6.96 -0.31 -8.00
CA PHE A 315 5.61 -0.16 -7.49
C PHE A 315 5.60 0.28 -6.01
N LEU A 316 6.45 -0.32 -5.18
CA LEU A 316 6.60 -0.01 -3.78
C LEU A 316 7.30 1.35 -3.53
N GLY A 317 7.91 1.96 -4.55
CA GLY A 317 8.68 3.21 -4.44
C GLY A 317 10.02 3.02 -3.70
N LEU A 318 10.59 1.81 -3.73
CA LEU A 318 11.86 1.49 -3.08
C LEU A 318 13.08 1.94 -3.89
N ASP A 319 12.92 2.18 -5.20
CA ASP A 319 13.97 2.66 -6.12
C ASP A 319 14.23 4.18 -6.06
N GLY A 320 13.68 4.85 -5.05
CA GLY A 320 13.79 6.30 -4.89
C GLY A 320 12.78 7.09 -5.69
N THR A 321 11.95 6.45 -6.51
CA THR A 321 10.78 7.09 -7.09
C THR A 321 9.79 7.41 -5.96
N THR A 322 9.72 8.67 -5.58
CA THR A 322 8.67 9.11 -4.65
C THR A 322 7.32 8.93 -5.33
N PRO A 323 6.30 8.40 -4.63
CA PRO A 323 4.94 8.53 -5.10
C PRO A 323 4.71 10.00 -5.40
N SER A 324 4.23 10.31 -6.60
CA SER A 324 3.71 11.67 -6.85
C SER A 324 2.69 11.91 -5.73
N PRO A 325 2.84 12.96 -4.91
CA PRO A 325 1.88 13.20 -3.86
C PRO A 325 0.53 13.37 -4.54
N SER A 326 -0.35 12.38 -4.38
CA SER A 326 -1.78 12.64 -4.57
C SER A 326 -2.07 13.79 -3.62
N PRO A 327 -2.71 14.88 -4.06
CA PRO A 327 -2.85 16.08 -3.24
C PRO A 327 -3.39 15.67 -1.87
N SER A 328 -2.54 15.78 -0.88
CA SER A 328 -2.91 15.59 0.52
C SER A 328 -3.95 16.66 0.80
N ALA A 329 -5.17 16.26 1.07
CA ALA A 329 -6.13 17.16 1.65
C ALA A 329 -5.52 17.67 2.96
N THR A 330 -5.03 18.90 2.93
CA THR A 330 -4.60 19.63 4.13
C THR A 330 -5.79 19.60 5.09
N PRO A 331 -5.63 19.15 6.35
CA PRO A 331 -6.70 19.28 7.32
C PRO A 331 -6.96 20.77 7.51
N SER A 332 -8.09 21.24 7.01
CA SER A 332 -8.61 22.57 7.33
C SER A 332 -8.91 22.60 8.83
N PRO A 333 -8.51 23.63 9.57
CA PRO A 333 -8.81 23.72 10.99
C PRO A 333 -10.32 23.68 11.18
N SER A 334 -10.75 22.77 12.04
CA SER A 334 -12.15 22.59 12.44
C SER A 334 -12.69 23.90 13.03
N PRO A 335 -13.74 24.51 12.48
CA PRO A 335 -14.44 25.57 13.19
C PRO A 335 -15.35 24.93 14.25
N SER A 336 -15.23 25.46 15.45
CA SER A 336 -16.09 25.20 16.61
C SER A 336 -17.56 25.33 16.21
N VAL A 337 -18.34 24.26 16.38
CA VAL A 337 -19.78 24.24 16.08
C VAL A 337 -20.60 24.93 17.16
N THR A 338 -21.23 26.04 16.78
CA THR A 338 -22.44 26.53 17.47
C THR A 338 -23.65 25.99 16.73
N PRO A 339 -24.62 25.36 17.37
CA PRO A 339 -25.79 24.82 16.65
C PRO A 339 -26.73 25.96 16.27
N SER A 340 -27.05 26.05 14.99
CA SER A 340 -28.11 26.91 14.43
C SER A 340 -29.10 26.08 13.60
N PRO A 341 -30.37 26.45 13.57
CA PRO A 341 -31.47 25.55 13.23
C PRO A 341 -31.52 25.17 11.75
N SER A 342 -32.04 23.96 11.54
CA SER A 342 -32.37 23.30 10.28
C SER A 342 -32.96 24.25 9.24
N ALA A 343 -32.24 24.43 8.13
CA ALA A 343 -32.76 25.03 6.92
C ALA A 343 -33.08 23.93 5.90
N THR A 344 -34.30 23.92 5.44
CA THR A 344 -34.79 23.14 4.31
C THR A 344 -33.94 23.39 3.07
N PRO A 345 -33.45 22.37 2.30
CA PRO A 345 -32.65 22.63 1.13
C PRO A 345 -33.51 23.21 0.01
N THR A 346 -33.17 24.44 -0.38
CA THR A 346 -33.68 25.05 -1.61
C THR A 346 -32.90 24.47 -2.79
N PRO A 347 -33.52 24.01 -3.88
CA PRO A 347 -32.82 23.53 -5.06
C PRO A 347 -32.20 24.73 -5.82
N SER A 348 -30.89 24.79 -5.85
CA SER A 348 -30.12 25.74 -6.69
C SER A 348 -29.13 24.94 -7.53
N GLY A 349 -29.53 24.58 -8.74
CA GLY A 349 -28.66 24.08 -9.80
C GLY A 349 -29.02 24.82 -11.10
N GLU A 350 -28.04 25.45 -11.76
CA GLU A 350 -28.26 25.97 -13.11
C GLU A 350 -28.63 24.80 -14.06
N PRO A 351 -29.58 24.98 -14.98
CA PRO A 351 -29.92 23.96 -15.98
C PRO A 351 -28.67 23.65 -16.83
N GLY A 352 -28.32 22.34 -16.92
CA GLY A 352 -27.18 21.88 -17.73
C GLY A 352 -25.85 21.72 -16.98
N ALA A 353 -25.80 21.94 -15.65
CA ALA A 353 -24.58 21.81 -14.87
C ALA A 353 -24.13 20.36 -14.59
N CYS A 354 -24.72 19.36 -15.24
CA CYS A 354 -24.35 17.97 -15.10
C CYS A 354 -24.45 17.20 -16.42
N ARG A 355 -23.57 16.19 -16.55
CA ARG A 355 -23.60 15.21 -17.64
C ARG A 355 -23.62 13.81 -17.05
N VAL A 356 -24.37 12.90 -17.67
CA VAL A 356 -24.44 11.49 -17.26
C VAL A 356 -24.07 10.61 -18.45
N GLY A 357 -23.02 9.78 -18.27
CA GLY A 357 -22.68 8.68 -19.17
C GLY A 357 -23.37 7.40 -18.70
N VAL A 358 -23.90 6.60 -19.63
CA VAL A 358 -24.63 5.35 -19.32
C VAL A 358 -24.07 4.20 -20.12
N THR A 359 -23.63 3.14 -19.41
CA THR A 359 -23.19 1.88 -20.04
C THR A 359 -24.01 0.73 -19.46
N VAL A 360 -24.75 0.03 -20.34
CA VAL A 360 -25.59 -1.13 -19.98
C VAL A 360 -24.92 -2.42 -20.50
N ASN A 361 -24.83 -3.42 -19.61
CA ASN A 361 -24.45 -4.78 -19.95
C ASN A 361 -25.60 -5.71 -19.56
N ALA A 362 -26.28 -6.29 -20.57
CA ALA A 362 -27.47 -7.10 -20.36
C ALA A 362 -27.24 -8.58 -20.69
N TRP A 363 -27.95 -9.45 -19.97
CA TRP A 363 -28.04 -10.90 -20.21
C TRP A 363 -29.51 -11.35 -20.11
N ASN A 364 -29.79 -12.63 -20.32
CA ASN A 364 -31.18 -13.14 -20.49
C ASN A 364 -32.22 -12.68 -19.47
N THR A 365 -31.85 -12.45 -18.22
CA THR A 365 -32.83 -12.12 -17.13
C THR A 365 -32.39 -10.92 -16.30
N GLY A 366 -31.27 -10.29 -16.62
CA GLY A 366 -30.74 -9.19 -15.82
C GLY A 366 -29.83 -8.27 -16.63
N LEU A 367 -29.46 -7.18 -16.00
CA LEU A 367 -28.51 -6.21 -16.56
C LEU A 367 -27.72 -5.52 -15.43
N THR A 368 -26.61 -4.91 -15.79
CA THR A 368 -25.94 -3.90 -14.99
C THR A 368 -25.91 -2.59 -15.75
N ASP A 369 -26.21 -1.50 -15.03
CA ASP A 369 -26.04 -0.13 -15.47
C ASP A 369 -24.88 0.52 -14.73
N ASN A 370 -23.91 1.05 -15.46
CA ASN A 370 -22.88 1.94 -14.94
C ASN A 370 -23.22 3.39 -15.36
N LEU A 371 -23.27 4.27 -14.39
CA LEU A 371 -23.60 5.68 -14.55
C LEU A 371 -22.42 6.54 -14.12
N VAL A 372 -21.88 7.37 -15.01
CA VAL A 372 -20.84 8.34 -14.70
C VAL A 372 -21.47 9.72 -14.61
N ILE A 373 -21.53 10.28 -13.41
CA ILE A 373 -22.06 11.63 -13.14
C ILE A 373 -20.90 12.62 -13.18
N THR A 374 -20.95 13.62 -14.06
CA THR A 374 -19.94 14.67 -14.15
C THR A 374 -20.55 16.02 -13.79
N ASN A 375 -19.93 16.76 -12.89
CA ASN A 375 -20.25 18.14 -12.63
C ASN A 375 -19.68 19.01 -13.74
N THR A 376 -20.51 19.52 -14.65
CA THR A 376 -20.10 20.40 -15.76
C THR A 376 -20.30 21.89 -15.42
N GLY A 377 -20.80 22.19 -14.21
CA GLY A 377 -20.96 23.56 -13.71
C GLY A 377 -19.66 24.16 -13.18
N SER A 378 -19.70 25.41 -12.82
CA SER A 378 -18.58 26.19 -12.28
C SER A 378 -18.46 26.13 -10.75
N SER A 379 -19.44 25.55 -10.05
CA SER A 379 -19.49 25.45 -8.59
C SER A 379 -19.41 23.99 -8.11
N PRO A 380 -18.78 23.70 -6.95
CA PRO A 380 -18.78 22.38 -6.37
C PRO A 380 -20.20 21.93 -5.99
N ILE A 381 -20.53 20.66 -6.22
CA ILE A 381 -21.73 20.00 -5.73
C ILE A 381 -21.37 19.29 -4.42
N ASN A 382 -22.03 19.67 -3.32
CA ASN A 382 -21.83 19.04 -2.00
C ASN A 382 -23.14 18.33 -1.60
N GLY A 383 -23.14 17.01 -1.72
CA GLY A 383 -24.32 16.19 -1.63
C GLY A 383 -25.13 16.19 -2.93
N TRP A 384 -25.33 15.01 -3.51
CA TRP A 384 -26.07 14.87 -4.76
C TRP A 384 -27.14 13.81 -4.67
N SER A 385 -28.18 14.04 -5.46
CA SER A 385 -29.31 13.15 -5.68
C SER A 385 -29.60 13.09 -7.18
N LEU A 386 -29.29 11.95 -7.80
CA LEU A 386 -29.57 11.72 -9.22
C LEU A 386 -30.89 10.97 -9.37
N ALA A 387 -31.85 11.61 -10.03
CA ALA A 387 -33.09 10.92 -10.38
C ALA A 387 -33.11 10.58 -11.87
N PHE A 388 -33.63 9.38 -12.19
CA PHE A 388 -33.76 8.86 -13.56
C PHE A 388 -34.91 7.87 -13.67
N THR A 389 -35.36 7.58 -14.88
CA THR A 389 -36.47 6.65 -15.12
C THR A 389 -35.91 5.37 -15.77
N LEU A 390 -36.20 4.22 -15.13
CA LEU A 390 -35.91 2.91 -15.71
C LEU A 390 -36.88 2.56 -16.84
N PRO A 391 -36.45 1.85 -17.88
CA PRO A 391 -37.35 1.19 -18.81
C PRO A 391 -38.39 0.28 -18.14
N GLY A 392 -39.51 0.11 -18.78
CA GLY A 392 -40.60 -0.72 -18.23
C GLY A 392 -40.15 -2.17 -18.03
N GLY A 393 -40.53 -2.73 -16.85
CA GLY A 393 -40.17 -4.10 -16.51
C GLY A 393 -38.76 -4.28 -15.94
N GLN A 394 -37.99 -3.21 -15.77
CA GLN A 394 -36.74 -3.26 -15.03
C GLN A 394 -36.94 -3.03 -13.55
N THR A 395 -36.26 -3.82 -12.70
CA THR A 395 -36.30 -3.71 -11.23
C THR A 395 -34.89 -3.83 -10.65
N VAL A 396 -34.44 -2.81 -9.95
CA VAL A 396 -33.13 -2.80 -9.26
C VAL A 396 -33.10 -3.87 -8.18
N THR A 397 -32.10 -4.73 -8.22
CA THR A 397 -31.88 -5.81 -7.25
C THR A 397 -30.70 -5.55 -6.31
N GLY A 398 -29.80 -4.64 -6.69
CA GLY A 398 -28.65 -4.21 -5.90
C GLY A 398 -27.98 -3.02 -6.57
N GLY A 399 -27.16 -2.28 -5.84
CA GLY A 399 -26.44 -1.15 -6.41
C GLY A 399 -25.17 -0.84 -5.62
N TRP A 400 -24.25 -0.07 -6.22
CA TRP A 400 -22.98 0.35 -5.63
C TRP A 400 -22.78 1.84 -5.80
N ASN A 401 -22.01 2.42 -4.89
CA ASN A 401 -21.64 3.83 -4.82
C ASN A 401 -22.82 4.80 -4.68
N ALA A 402 -24.04 4.31 -4.46
CA ALA A 402 -25.23 5.09 -4.16
C ALA A 402 -26.28 4.23 -3.46
N THR A 403 -27.25 4.87 -2.81
CA THR A 403 -28.48 4.22 -2.35
C THR A 403 -29.59 4.48 -3.34
N TYR A 404 -30.34 3.45 -3.74
CA TYR A 404 -31.36 3.51 -4.79
C TYR A 404 -32.76 3.32 -4.20
N THR A 405 -33.68 4.20 -4.54
CA THR A 405 -35.07 4.10 -4.12
C THR A 405 -36.02 4.88 -5.06
N PRO A 406 -37.20 4.36 -5.40
CA PRO A 406 -37.65 2.97 -5.24
C PRO A 406 -36.86 2.00 -6.12
N ALA A 407 -37.18 0.71 -6.12
CA ALA A 407 -36.50 -0.28 -6.93
C ALA A 407 -36.89 -0.29 -8.42
N SER A 408 -38.01 0.35 -8.81
CA SER A 408 -38.48 0.39 -10.19
C SER A 408 -39.15 1.71 -10.53
N GLY A 409 -39.33 1.99 -11.83
CA GLY A 409 -39.92 3.22 -12.34
C GLY A 409 -38.96 4.41 -12.23
N ARG A 410 -39.37 5.50 -11.61
CA ARG A 410 -38.48 6.66 -11.39
C ARG A 410 -37.63 6.44 -10.14
N ILE A 411 -36.36 6.16 -10.35
CA ILE A 411 -35.36 5.90 -9.29
C ILE A 411 -34.74 7.22 -8.84
N THR A 412 -34.42 7.29 -7.54
CA THR A 412 -33.50 8.28 -6.97
C THR A 412 -32.30 7.58 -6.41
N ALA A 413 -31.13 7.84 -6.97
CA ALA A 413 -29.82 7.46 -6.45
C ALA A 413 -29.26 8.60 -5.61
N ARG A 414 -28.90 8.34 -4.34
CA ARG A 414 -28.30 9.32 -3.44
C ARG A 414 -26.86 8.97 -3.18
N ASN A 415 -26.00 9.98 -3.09
CA ASN A 415 -24.61 9.79 -2.75
C ASN A 415 -24.44 9.04 -1.42
N VAL A 416 -23.35 8.31 -1.32
CA VAL A 416 -22.80 7.80 -0.05
C VAL A 416 -21.78 8.78 0.52
N THR A 417 -21.32 8.55 1.75
CA THR A 417 -20.46 9.49 2.49
C THR A 417 -19.20 9.92 1.76
N TYR A 418 -18.62 9.05 0.97
CA TYR A 418 -17.31 9.30 0.33
C TYR A 418 -17.37 9.94 -1.07
N ASN A 419 -18.53 9.97 -1.73
CA ASN A 419 -18.66 10.51 -3.09
C ASN A 419 -19.66 11.67 -3.20
N GLY A 420 -20.04 12.26 -2.07
CA GLY A 420 -21.02 13.34 -2.04
C GLY A 420 -20.52 14.68 -2.55
N SER A 421 -19.21 14.88 -2.70
CA SER A 421 -18.63 16.15 -3.18
C SER A 421 -18.05 15.99 -4.58
N LEU A 422 -18.52 16.80 -5.53
CA LEU A 422 -18.05 16.85 -6.93
C LEU A 422 -17.57 18.27 -7.25
N ALA A 423 -16.27 18.48 -7.34
CA ALA A 423 -15.70 19.73 -7.81
C ALA A 423 -16.10 20.01 -9.28
N PRO A 424 -16.02 21.26 -9.78
CA PRO A 424 -16.17 21.54 -11.20
C PRO A 424 -15.27 20.63 -12.07
N GLY A 425 -15.85 20.01 -13.08
CA GLY A 425 -15.18 19.04 -13.95
C GLY A 425 -14.98 17.64 -13.35
N ALA A 426 -15.22 17.42 -12.05
CA ALA A 426 -15.08 16.11 -11.42
C ALA A 426 -16.25 15.19 -11.76
N SER A 427 -15.97 13.87 -11.72
CA SER A 427 -16.95 12.82 -11.98
C SER A 427 -16.99 11.81 -10.84
N THR A 428 -18.14 11.17 -10.66
CA THR A 428 -18.30 9.98 -9.82
C THR A 428 -19.01 8.89 -10.61
N GLU A 429 -18.62 7.64 -10.36
CA GLU A 429 -19.27 6.47 -10.96
C GLU A 429 -20.14 5.80 -9.93
N ILE A 430 -21.37 5.46 -10.32
CA ILE A 430 -22.34 4.69 -9.57
C ILE A 430 -22.89 3.61 -10.47
N GLY A 431 -23.54 2.59 -9.92
CA GLY A 431 -24.19 1.60 -10.76
C GLY A 431 -25.16 0.72 -9.99
N PHE A 432 -25.93 -0.05 -10.75
CA PHE A 432 -26.87 -0.99 -10.18
C PHE A 432 -27.02 -2.23 -11.05
N GLN A 433 -27.46 -3.30 -10.43
CA GLN A 433 -27.95 -4.49 -11.08
C GLN A 433 -29.47 -4.48 -11.07
N ALA A 434 -30.09 -4.88 -12.19
CA ALA A 434 -31.55 -4.99 -12.30
C ALA A 434 -31.94 -6.29 -13.00
N THR A 435 -33.12 -6.79 -12.68
CA THR A 435 -33.85 -7.76 -13.53
C THR A 435 -34.66 -7.01 -14.58
N HIS A 436 -35.01 -7.68 -15.70
CA HIS A 436 -35.88 -7.14 -16.75
C HIS A 436 -36.84 -8.20 -17.30
N THR A 437 -37.93 -7.75 -17.88
CA THR A 437 -38.93 -8.61 -18.52
C THR A 437 -38.86 -8.56 -20.07
N GLY A 438 -37.69 -8.17 -20.59
CA GLY A 438 -37.41 -8.10 -22.04
C GLY A 438 -36.84 -6.76 -22.49
N ASP A 439 -37.13 -5.64 -21.81
CA ASP A 439 -36.54 -4.34 -22.13
C ASP A 439 -35.18 -4.17 -21.43
N THR A 440 -34.10 -4.10 -22.21
CA THR A 440 -32.72 -3.87 -21.76
C THR A 440 -32.23 -2.47 -22.09
N GLY A 441 -33.13 -1.54 -22.37
CA GLY A 441 -32.82 -0.15 -22.68
C GLY A 441 -32.13 0.59 -21.55
N LYS A 442 -31.49 1.72 -21.90
CA LYS A 442 -30.84 2.61 -20.93
C LYS A 442 -31.87 3.40 -20.13
N PRO A 443 -31.59 3.75 -18.87
CA PRO A 443 -32.36 4.73 -18.12
C PRO A 443 -32.40 6.10 -18.83
N THR A 444 -33.46 6.85 -18.59
CA THR A 444 -33.71 8.16 -19.20
C THR A 444 -34.07 9.23 -18.19
N ALA A 445 -34.27 10.47 -18.64
CA ALA A 445 -34.74 11.61 -17.85
C ALA A 445 -33.90 11.90 -16.59
N PHE A 446 -32.59 12.01 -16.77
CA PHE A 446 -31.65 12.27 -15.66
C PHE A 446 -31.76 13.69 -15.15
N THR A 447 -31.90 13.83 -13.82
CA THR A 447 -31.81 15.12 -13.12
C THR A 447 -30.90 14.99 -11.92
N LEU A 448 -29.97 15.93 -11.71
CA LEU A 448 -29.08 16.00 -10.56
C LEU A 448 -29.52 17.16 -9.67
N ASN A 449 -29.89 16.87 -8.41
CA ASN A 449 -30.45 17.85 -7.47
C ASN A 449 -31.63 18.67 -8.08
N GLY A 450 -32.42 18.03 -8.94
CA GLY A 450 -33.57 18.66 -9.62
C GLY A 450 -33.25 19.33 -10.95
N ALA A 451 -31.99 19.62 -11.28
CA ALA A 451 -31.57 20.18 -12.56
C ALA A 451 -31.36 19.10 -13.63
N ALA A 452 -31.82 19.31 -14.86
CA ALA A 452 -31.67 18.33 -15.94
C ALA A 452 -30.21 18.16 -16.37
N CYS A 453 -29.76 16.90 -16.53
CA CYS A 453 -28.43 16.55 -17.01
C CYS A 453 -28.43 16.27 -18.51
N THR A 454 -27.30 16.56 -19.17
CA THR A 454 -27.04 16.10 -20.54
C THR A 454 -26.58 14.63 -20.52
N LEU A 455 -26.94 13.87 -21.56
CA LEU A 455 -26.43 12.50 -21.78
C LEU A 455 -25.16 12.54 -22.64
N SER A 456 -24.23 11.61 -22.37
CA SER A 456 -23.02 11.40 -23.16
C SER A 456 -22.93 9.98 -23.72
#